data_0d0712aa1002aaa8ea6a1e69594629f4
#
_entry.id   0d0712aa1002aaa8ea6a1e69594629f4
#
_cell.length_a   1.000
_cell.length_b   1.000
_cell.length_c   1.000
_cell.angle_alpha   90.00
_cell.angle_beta   90.00
_cell.angle_gamma   90.00
#
_symmetry.space_group_name_H-M   'P 1'
#
loop_
_entity.id
_entity.type
_entity.pdbx_description
1 polymer ?
#
loop_
_entity_poly.entity_id
_entity_poly.type
_entity_poly.pdbx_seq_one_letter_code
_entity_poly.pdbx_strand_id
1 'polypeptide(L)'
;MNTARRLLGGVGIQTAALAFAGDLTPPAGATNKTESYDGTSWTEVNDTNTTANSIFGFGTYTSAIGAGFNPGPGAYTGSESWNGTNWTAAPTYNNSRFDGGAAGVSNTSGLIFGGYDSTFKNNAETWDGSNWTEVNDLNTARYALMGAGTQTAAIAAGGEVPPAVRSAVTEIWNGTNWTEVNDLNSSRKNDSGNGTTTSALVYGGEGPAAARTTKTELWNGSAWTEVSDLSTGREQLAGAGVDNTSGLAFGG
;
A
#
# COMPACT_ATOMS: atom_id res chain seq x y z
N MET A 1 16.81 -3.30 -3.71
CA MET A 1 16.28 -4.64 -3.98
C MET A 1 17.15 -5.31 -5.05
N ASN A 2 17.31 -6.61 -4.95
CA ASN A 2 18.12 -7.38 -5.91
C ASN A 2 17.37 -7.58 -7.23
N THR A 3 16.05 -7.65 -7.17
CA THR A 3 15.17 -7.80 -8.34
C THR A 3 14.33 -6.55 -8.55
N ALA A 4 14.49 -5.89 -9.71
CA ALA A 4 13.70 -4.69 -10.06
C ALA A 4 12.23 -5.06 -10.27
N ARG A 5 11.34 -4.43 -9.51
CA ARG A 5 9.89 -4.70 -9.51
C ARG A 5 9.08 -3.43 -9.28
N ARG A 6 7.85 -3.46 -9.77
CA ARG A 6 6.81 -2.45 -9.54
C ARG A 6 5.52 -3.14 -9.06
N LEU A 7 4.51 -2.39 -8.62
CA LEU A 7 3.22 -2.93 -8.16
C LEU A 7 3.40 -4.03 -7.09
N LEU A 8 4.39 -3.85 -6.23
CA LEU A 8 4.78 -4.81 -5.19
C LEU A 8 4.18 -4.43 -3.85
N GLY A 9 4.03 -5.44 -2.98
CA GLY A 9 3.75 -5.20 -1.57
C GLY A 9 5.01 -4.78 -0.81
N GLY A 10 4.87 -3.83 0.08
CA GLY A 10 5.95 -3.39 0.95
C GLY A 10 5.46 -3.11 2.36
N VAL A 11 6.22 -3.53 3.35
CA VAL A 11 5.91 -3.35 4.77
C VAL A 11 7.17 -3.16 5.60
N GLY A 12 7.02 -2.68 6.83
CA GLY A 12 8.12 -2.56 7.77
C GLY A 12 8.52 -1.12 8.06
N ILE A 13 9.80 -0.94 8.37
CA ILE A 13 10.39 0.35 8.73
C ILE A 13 11.66 0.61 7.91
N GLN A 14 12.21 1.82 7.98
CA GLN A 14 13.39 2.25 7.22
C GLN A 14 14.60 1.30 7.37
N THR A 15 14.76 0.63 8.50
CA THR A 15 15.89 -0.25 8.82
C THR A 15 15.54 -1.74 8.79
N ALA A 16 14.28 -2.09 8.55
CA ALA A 16 13.82 -3.48 8.52
C ALA A 16 12.52 -3.57 7.71
N ALA A 17 12.62 -3.92 6.45
CA ALA A 17 11.50 -3.94 5.51
C ALA A 17 11.39 -5.28 4.78
N LEU A 18 10.19 -5.55 4.25
CA LEU A 18 9.89 -6.69 3.41
C LEU A 18 9.27 -6.19 2.10
N ALA A 19 9.77 -6.67 0.97
CA ALA A 19 9.24 -6.45 -0.36
C ALA A 19 8.79 -7.78 -0.95
N PHE A 20 7.55 -7.89 -1.42
CA PHE A 20 7.02 -9.17 -1.89
C PHE A 20 6.12 -9.03 -3.10
N ALA A 21 6.05 -10.07 -3.90
CA ALA A 21 5.29 -10.12 -5.15
C ALA A 21 5.66 -8.97 -6.10
N GLY A 22 4.72 -8.50 -6.91
CA GLY A 22 4.90 -7.41 -7.85
C GLY A 22 5.13 -7.86 -9.28
N ASP A 23 5.45 -6.92 -10.14
CA ASP A 23 5.63 -7.12 -11.57
C ASP A 23 7.10 -6.91 -11.95
N LEU A 24 7.71 -7.89 -12.59
CA LEU A 24 9.09 -7.80 -13.08
C LEU A 24 9.20 -6.78 -14.22
N THR A 25 10.32 -6.09 -14.33
CA THR A 25 10.58 -5.12 -15.39
C THR A 25 11.90 -5.36 -16.05
N PRO A 26 11.92 -5.41 -17.39
CA PRO A 26 11.43 -6.48 -18.25
C PRO A 26 12.21 -7.80 -18.04
N PRO A 27 11.67 -8.94 -18.37
CA PRO A 27 10.34 -9.15 -18.99
C PRO A 27 9.20 -8.94 -18.01
N ALA A 28 8.10 -8.31 -18.47
CA ALA A 28 6.91 -8.11 -17.66
C ALA A 28 6.27 -9.44 -17.24
N GLY A 29 5.78 -9.50 -16.01
CA GLY A 29 5.07 -10.64 -15.48
C GLY A 29 5.06 -10.65 -13.96
N ALA A 30 3.92 -11.03 -13.38
CA ALA A 30 3.79 -11.14 -11.94
C ALA A 30 4.80 -12.15 -11.36
N THR A 31 5.32 -11.86 -10.19
CA THR A 31 6.27 -12.71 -9.48
C THR A 31 5.80 -13.02 -8.07
N ASN A 32 6.36 -14.05 -7.47
CA ASN A 32 6.16 -14.39 -6.05
C ASN A 32 7.39 -14.03 -5.19
N LYS A 33 8.41 -13.39 -5.75
CA LYS A 33 9.66 -13.10 -5.05
C LYS A 33 9.45 -12.27 -3.80
N THR A 34 10.13 -12.67 -2.72
CA THR A 34 10.17 -11.93 -1.47
C THR A 34 11.62 -11.61 -1.10
N GLU A 35 11.87 -10.36 -0.75
CA GLU A 35 13.15 -9.88 -0.27
C GLU A 35 12.99 -9.14 1.06
N SER A 36 13.88 -9.39 2.01
CA SER A 36 13.97 -8.66 3.28
C SER A 36 15.11 -7.65 3.25
N TYR A 37 14.93 -6.50 3.88
CA TYR A 37 15.92 -5.45 4.07
C TYR A 37 16.31 -5.33 5.53
N ASP A 38 17.61 -5.33 5.83
CA ASP A 38 18.18 -5.27 7.19
C ASP A 38 18.71 -3.88 7.59
N GLY A 39 18.39 -2.85 6.82
CA GLY A 39 18.92 -1.49 6.99
C GLY A 39 20.17 -1.21 6.14
N THR A 40 20.75 -2.24 5.52
CA THR A 40 21.99 -2.15 4.71
C THR A 40 21.82 -2.81 3.36
N SER A 41 21.27 -4.01 3.31
CA SER A 41 21.18 -4.85 2.11
C SER A 41 19.84 -5.57 2.01
N TRP A 42 19.46 -5.88 0.77
CA TRP A 42 18.33 -6.75 0.46
C TRP A 42 18.78 -8.19 0.31
N THR A 43 18.06 -9.11 0.92
CA THR A 43 18.32 -10.56 0.85
C THR A 43 17.05 -11.28 0.43
N GLU A 44 17.15 -12.20 -0.53
CA GLU A 44 16.03 -13.06 -0.94
C GLU A 44 15.67 -14.01 0.20
N VAL A 45 14.39 -14.11 0.51
CA VAL A 45 13.82 -15.00 1.53
C VAL A 45 12.73 -15.88 0.91
N ASN A 46 11.98 -16.65 1.71
CA ASN A 46 10.96 -17.54 1.16
C ASN A 46 9.85 -16.75 0.45
N ASP A 47 9.57 -17.14 -0.77
CA ASP A 47 8.63 -16.49 -1.66
C ASP A 47 7.15 -16.69 -1.24
N THR A 48 6.26 -15.79 -1.70
CA THR A 48 4.81 -16.00 -1.57
C THR A 48 4.40 -17.27 -2.33
N ASN A 49 3.33 -17.92 -1.87
CA ASN A 49 2.83 -19.14 -2.54
C ASN A 49 2.22 -18.84 -3.91
N THR A 50 1.71 -17.61 -4.07
CA THR A 50 1.00 -17.18 -5.28
C THR A 50 1.76 -16.03 -5.94
N THR A 51 1.95 -16.09 -7.26
CA THR A 51 2.44 -14.96 -8.05
C THR A 51 1.37 -13.88 -8.11
N ALA A 52 1.74 -12.62 -7.89
CA ALA A 52 0.79 -11.51 -7.92
C ALA A 52 1.48 -10.17 -8.18
N ASN A 53 0.69 -9.16 -8.54
CA ASN A 53 1.04 -7.75 -8.55
C ASN A 53 -0.14 -6.94 -8.04
N SER A 54 0.03 -5.62 -7.84
CA SER A 54 -1.04 -4.71 -7.39
C SER A 54 -1.68 -5.13 -6.07
N ILE A 55 -0.88 -5.66 -5.14
CA ILE A 55 -1.34 -6.23 -3.88
C ILE A 55 -1.29 -5.22 -2.74
N PHE A 56 -2.19 -5.39 -1.78
CA PHE A 56 -2.14 -4.70 -0.49
C PHE A 56 -1.04 -5.31 0.39
N GLY A 57 -0.34 -4.49 1.15
CA GLY A 57 0.63 -4.96 2.14
C GLY A 57 0.50 -4.20 3.44
N PHE A 58 0.46 -4.89 4.57
CA PHE A 58 0.54 -4.27 5.89
C PHE A 58 1.24 -5.18 6.90
N GLY A 59 1.78 -4.57 7.96
CA GLY A 59 2.50 -5.27 9.02
C GLY A 59 3.97 -4.88 9.12
N THR A 60 4.79 -5.78 9.64
CA THR A 60 6.23 -5.61 9.82
C THR A 60 7.03 -6.59 8.96
N TYR A 61 8.35 -6.44 8.94
CA TYR A 61 9.23 -7.35 8.20
C TYR A 61 9.22 -8.81 8.73
N THR A 62 8.68 -9.06 9.93
CA THR A 62 8.54 -10.41 10.53
C THR A 62 7.09 -10.86 10.71
N SER A 63 6.12 -9.99 10.45
CA SER A 63 4.70 -10.26 10.72
C SER A 63 3.84 -9.42 9.76
N ALA A 64 3.49 -9.98 8.60
CA ALA A 64 2.82 -9.23 7.55
C ALA A 64 1.65 -9.99 6.91
N ILE A 65 0.78 -9.26 6.27
CA ILE A 65 -0.23 -9.76 5.34
C ILE A 65 0.03 -9.18 3.95
N GLY A 66 -0.01 -10.04 2.95
CA GLY A 66 -0.23 -9.69 1.56
C GLY A 66 -1.67 -10.04 1.18
N ALA A 67 -2.39 -9.14 0.53
CA ALA A 67 -3.76 -9.37 0.08
C ALA A 67 -3.97 -8.82 -1.35
N GLY A 68 -4.88 -9.43 -2.12
CA GLY A 68 -5.07 -9.13 -3.54
C GLY A 68 -4.50 -10.21 -4.45
N PHE A 69 -4.06 -11.33 -3.88
CA PHE A 69 -3.66 -12.49 -4.68
C PHE A 69 -4.85 -13.03 -5.46
N ASN A 70 -4.59 -13.45 -6.69
CA ASN A 70 -5.61 -14.01 -7.55
C ASN A 70 -5.63 -15.54 -7.38
N PRO A 71 -6.55 -16.10 -6.57
CA PRO A 71 -6.66 -17.55 -6.38
C PRO A 71 -7.32 -18.27 -7.57
N GLY A 72 -7.79 -17.53 -8.58
CA GLY A 72 -8.44 -18.05 -9.77
C GLY A 72 -8.92 -16.96 -10.70
N PRO A 73 -9.37 -17.26 -11.92
CA PRO A 73 -9.72 -16.25 -12.91
C PRO A 73 -10.75 -15.22 -12.40
N GLY A 74 -10.33 -13.95 -12.33
CA GLY A 74 -11.19 -12.82 -11.99
C GLY A 74 -11.49 -12.60 -10.50
N ALA A 75 -10.81 -13.31 -9.59
CA ALA A 75 -11.02 -13.13 -8.15
C ALA A 75 -9.73 -12.64 -7.47
N TYR A 76 -9.67 -11.38 -7.09
CA TYR A 76 -8.56 -10.80 -6.32
C TYR A 76 -8.95 -10.73 -4.84
N THR A 77 -9.17 -11.89 -4.22
CA THR A 77 -9.59 -12.00 -2.82
C THR A 77 -8.61 -12.77 -1.95
N GLY A 78 -7.59 -13.39 -2.55
CA GLY A 78 -6.61 -14.18 -1.82
C GLY A 78 -5.78 -13.34 -0.86
N SER A 79 -5.43 -13.91 0.28
CA SER A 79 -4.45 -13.33 1.19
C SER A 79 -3.47 -14.38 1.70
N GLU A 80 -2.27 -13.93 2.03
CA GLU A 80 -1.21 -14.75 2.61
C GLU A 80 -0.60 -14.04 3.82
N SER A 81 -0.28 -14.80 4.85
CA SER A 81 0.32 -14.35 6.10
C SER A 81 1.78 -14.74 6.17
N TRP A 82 2.64 -13.77 6.47
CA TRP A 82 4.07 -13.92 6.72
C TRP A 82 4.37 -13.99 8.22
N ASN A 83 5.12 -14.98 8.65
CA ASN A 83 5.48 -15.19 10.05
C ASN A 83 6.95 -14.89 10.37
N GLY A 84 7.65 -14.20 9.48
CA GLY A 84 9.08 -13.92 9.58
C GLY A 84 9.96 -14.96 8.86
N THR A 85 9.38 -16.07 8.42
CA THR A 85 10.12 -17.14 7.74
C THR A 85 9.39 -17.67 6.51
N ASN A 86 8.08 -17.90 6.61
CA ASN A 86 7.28 -18.47 5.53
C ASN A 86 5.97 -17.72 5.34
N TRP A 87 5.50 -17.73 4.09
CA TRP A 87 4.15 -17.34 3.74
C TRP A 87 3.20 -18.55 3.87
N THR A 88 2.04 -18.33 4.41
CA THR A 88 0.95 -19.31 4.51
C THR A 88 -0.35 -18.70 4.02
N ALA A 89 -1.17 -19.48 3.31
CA ALA A 89 -2.48 -19.00 2.88
C ALA A 89 -3.32 -18.57 4.09
N ALA A 90 -3.98 -17.43 3.96
CA ALA A 90 -4.94 -16.89 4.92
C ALA A 90 -6.34 -16.82 4.29
N PRO A 91 -7.41 -16.66 5.08
CA PRO A 91 -8.76 -16.49 4.55
C PRO A 91 -8.88 -15.37 3.52
N THR A 92 -9.74 -15.57 2.52
CA THR A 92 -10.03 -14.55 1.51
C THR A 92 -10.85 -13.41 2.09
N TYR A 93 -10.60 -12.18 1.62
CA TYR A 93 -11.49 -11.05 1.93
C TYR A 93 -12.74 -11.05 1.05
N ASN A 94 -13.76 -10.27 1.42
CA ASN A 94 -15.11 -10.45 0.90
C ASN A 94 -15.32 -9.81 -0.49
N ASN A 95 -14.72 -8.64 -0.73
CA ASN A 95 -14.95 -7.87 -1.95
C ASN A 95 -13.73 -7.88 -2.86
N SER A 96 -13.79 -8.61 -3.98
CA SER A 96 -12.72 -8.70 -4.97
C SER A 96 -12.23 -7.32 -5.40
N ARG A 97 -10.94 -7.04 -5.23
CA ARG A 97 -10.29 -5.80 -5.66
C ARG A 97 -8.77 -5.88 -5.53
N PHE A 98 -8.06 -5.03 -6.22
CA PHE A 98 -6.62 -4.87 -6.18
C PHE A 98 -6.25 -3.39 -6.19
N ASP A 99 -4.98 -3.07 -5.95
CA ASP A 99 -4.41 -1.72 -6.10
C ASP A 99 -5.12 -0.66 -5.25
N GLY A 100 -5.46 -1.00 -4.02
CA GLY A 100 -5.99 -0.07 -3.01
C GLY A 100 -4.97 0.27 -1.94
N GLY A 101 -5.43 0.96 -0.90
CA GLY A 101 -4.63 1.29 0.27
C GLY A 101 -4.71 0.23 1.37
N ALA A 102 -3.69 0.18 2.21
CA ALA A 102 -3.64 -0.72 3.35
C ALA A 102 -3.02 -0.05 4.59
N ALA A 103 -3.44 -0.49 5.76
CA ALA A 103 -2.91 -0.04 7.05
C ALA A 103 -2.92 -1.20 8.06
N GLY A 104 -1.87 -1.31 8.87
CA GLY A 104 -1.78 -2.37 9.88
C GLY A 104 -0.36 -2.54 10.39
N VAL A 105 -0.23 -3.07 11.60
CA VAL A 105 1.06 -3.18 12.31
C VAL A 105 1.53 -4.63 12.50
N SER A 106 0.73 -5.61 12.07
CA SER A 106 1.07 -7.03 12.19
C SER A 106 0.22 -7.89 11.25
N ASN A 107 0.55 -9.17 11.15
CA ASN A 107 -0.27 -10.17 10.44
C ASN A 107 -1.58 -10.56 11.18
N THR A 108 -1.90 -9.92 12.29
CA THR A 108 -3.12 -10.17 13.08
C THR A 108 -4.03 -8.96 13.20
N SER A 109 -3.65 -7.81 12.63
CA SER A 109 -4.44 -6.57 12.75
C SER A 109 -4.18 -5.66 11.57
N GLY A 110 -5.17 -5.48 10.70
CA GLY A 110 -5.04 -4.64 9.53
C GLY A 110 -6.36 -4.18 8.92
N LEU A 111 -6.24 -3.31 7.95
CA LEU A 111 -7.33 -2.68 7.20
C LEU A 111 -6.89 -2.56 5.74
N ILE A 112 -7.77 -2.94 4.81
CA ILE A 112 -7.63 -2.66 3.38
C ILE A 112 -8.82 -1.84 2.91
N PHE A 113 -8.59 -0.91 1.98
CA PHE A 113 -9.61 0.03 1.53
C PHE A 113 -9.40 0.50 0.11
N GLY A 114 -10.51 0.89 -0.55
CA GLY A 114 -10.47 1.29 -1.94
C GLY A 114 -10.06 0.15 -2.87
N GLY A 115 -9.56 0.49 -4.03
CA GLY A 115 -9.08 -0.45 -5.04
C GLY A 115 -9.95 -0.49 -6.28
N TYR A 116 -9.69 -1.46 -7.15
CA TYR A 116 -10.33 -1.60 -8.44
C TYR A 116 -10.68 -3.06 -8.74
N ASP A 117 -11.84 -3.26 -9.33
CA ASP A 117 -12.28 -4.51 -9.93
C ASP A 117 -13.32 -4.17 -11.01
N SER A 118 -12.86 -3.87 -12.23
CA SER A 118 -13.70 -3.32 -13.30
C SER A 118 -14.43 -2.01 -12.96
N THR A 119 -14.57 -1.68 -11.69
CA THR A 119 -15.13 -0.44 -11.15
C THR A 119 -14.25 0.08 -10.00
N PHE A 120 -14.28 1.38 -9.78
CA PHE A 120 -13.63 1.99 -8.61
C PHE A 120 -14.35 1.56 -7.34
N LYS A 121 -13.59 1.18 -6.31
CA LYS A 121 -14.12 0.69 -5.03
C LYS A 121 -13.92 1.73 -3.94
N ASN A 122 -14.86 1.78 -3.01
CA ASN A 122 -14.75 2.48 -1.74
C ASN A 122 -14.78 1.51 -0.55
N ASN A 123 -15.01 0.22 -0.79
CA ASN A 123 -15.10 -0.79 0.25
C ASN A 123 -13.88 -0.79 1.17
N ALA A 124 -14.13 -1.02 2.46
CA ALA A 124 -13.10 -1.22 3.47
C ALA A 124 -13.37 -2.47 4.29
N GLU A 125 -12.31 -3.20 4.59
CA GLU A 125 -12.38 -4.45 5.37
C GLU A 125 -11.24 -4.51 6.38
N THR A 126 -11.57 -4.90 7.62
CA THR A 126 -10.60 -5.15 8.69
C THR A 126 -10.24 -6.63 8.77
N TRP A 127 -8.99 -6.90 9.16
CA TRP A 127 -8.43 -8.23 9.43
C TRP A 127 -8.11 -8.37 10.91
N ASP A 128 -8.62 -9.39 11.57
CA ASP A 128 -8.42 -9.66 13.02
C ASP A 128 -7.42 -10.79 13.33
N GLY A 129 -6.72 -11.29 12.31
CA GLY A 129 -5.81 -12.44 12.42
C GLY A 129 -6.46 -13.76 12.02
N SER A 130 -7.76 -13.78 11.81
CA SER A 130 -8.54 -14.99 11.49
C SER A 130 -9.61 -14.73 10.44
N ASN A 131 -10.21 -13.54 10.42
CA ASN A 131 -11.32 -13.21 9.53
C ASN A 131 -11.20 -11.80 8.97
N TRP A 132 -11.71 -11.62 7.75
CA TRP A 132 -11.97 -10.32 7.16
C TRP A 132 -13.42 -9.90 7.45
N THR A 133 -13.61 -8.66 7.85
CA THR A 133 -14.92 -8.10 8.18
C THR A 133 -15.10 -6.75 7.49
N GLU A 134 -16.22 -6.59 6.76
CA GLU A 134 -16.59 -5.29 6.18
C GLU A 134 -16.83 -4.25 7.28
N VAL A 135 -16.33 -3.04 7.02
CA VAL A 135 -16.53 -1.87 7.87
C VAL A 135 -17.02 -0.70 7.01
N ASN A 136 -17.21 0.48 7.57
CA ASN A 136 -17.68 1.63 6.81
C ASN A 136 -16.68 2.02 5.72
N ASP A 137 -17.22 2.26 4.54
CA ASP A 137 -16.50 2.56 3.31
C ASP A 137 -15.86 3.95 3.30
N LEU A 138 -14.83 4.14 2.46
CA LEU A 138 -14.34 5.46 2.05
C LEU A 138 -15.47 6.32 1.51
N ASN A 139 -15.44 7.62 1.77
CA ASN A 139 -16.41 8.56 1.18
C ASN A 139 -16.27 8.67 -0.34
N THR A 140 -15.05 8.49 -0.85
CA THR A 140 -14.75 8.59 -2.28
C THR A 140 -14.14 7.30 -2.81
N ALA A 141 -14.83 6.67 -3.79
CA ALA A 141 -14.32 5.46 -4.46
C ALA A 141 -13.06 5.78 -5.26
N ARG A 142 -11.97 5.06 -5.01
CA ARG A 142 -10.66 5.30 -5.65
C ARG A 142 -9.71 4.12 -5.54
N TYR A 143 -8.75 4.04 -6.46
CA TYR A 143 -7.70 3.03 -6.47
C TYR A 143 -6.32 3.68 -6.68
N ALA A 144 -5.25 2.90 -6.61
CA ALA A 144 -3.87 3.36 -6.75
C ALA A 144 -3.52 4.49 -5.77
N LEU A 145 -3.98 4.37 -4.54
CA LEU A 145 -3.88 5.36 -3.47
C LEU A 145 -2.90 4.90 -2.40
N MET A 146 -2.28 5.86 -1.72
CA MET A 146 -1.48 5.60 -0.52
C MET A 146 -2.36 5.23 0.66
N GLY A 147 -1.92 4.22 1.41
CA GLY A 147 -2.48 3.85 2.72
C GLY A 147 -1.41 3.72 3.78
N ALA A 148 -1.69 4.18 5.01
CA ALA A 148 -0.80 4.02 6.16
C ALA A 148 -1.57 4.06 7.48
N GLY A 149 -0.93 3.64 8.57
CA GLY A 149 -1.50 3.64 9.91
C GLY A 149 -1.76 2.26 10.48
N THR A 150 -2.82 2.15 11.26
CA THR A 150 -3.24 0.92 11.94
C THR A 150 -4.66 0.51 11.53
N GLN A 151 -5.11 -0.66 11.97
CA GLN A 151 -6.48 -1.13 11.77
C GLN A 151 -7.54 -0.14 12.27
N THR A 152 -7.26 0.61 13.34
CA THR A 152 -8.21 1.52 13.99
C THR A 152 -7.92 2.99 13.75
N ALA A 153 -6.82 3.32 13.10
CA ALA A 153 -6.42 4.71 12.81
C ALA A 153 -5.58 4.73 11.53
N ALA A 154 -6.21 4.99 10.39
CA ALA A 154 -5.55 4.95 9.08
C ALA A 154 -5.73 6.26 8.30
N ILE A 155 -4.81 6.53 7.40
CA ILE A 155 -4.86 7.62 6.43
C ILE A 155 -4.87 7.05 5.02
N ALA A 156 -5.70 7.61 4.16
CA ALA A 156 -5.82 7.32 2.74
C ALA A 156 -5.61 8.61 1.96
N ALA A 157 -4.63 8.68 1.07
CA ALA A 157 -4.32 9.89 0.32
C ALA A 157 -4.07 9.61 -1.17
N GLY A 158 -4.47 10.54 -2.03
CA GLY A 158 -4.28 10.44 -3.46
C GLY A 158 -5.17 9.39 -4.14
N GLY A 159 -4.63 8.78 -5.19
CA GLY A 159 -5.30 7.76 -5.99
C GLY A 159 -5.96 8.31 -7.27
N GLU A 160 -6.73 7.47 -7.91
CA GLU A 160 -7.53 7.82 -9.09
C GLU A 160 -9.02 7.65 -8.77
N VAL A 161 -9.83 8.62 -9.15
CA VAL A 161 -11.29 8.64 -8.99
C VAL A 161 -12.00 8.61 -10.36
N PRO A 162 -13.29 8.18 -10.41
CA PRO A 162 -14.06 8.26 -11.65
C PRO A 162 -14.13 9.70 -12.19
N PRO A 163 -14.08 9.93 -13.50
CA PRO A 163 -13.91 8.99 -14.62
C PRO A 163 -12.44 8.74 -15.05
N ALA A 164 -11.52 8.51 -14.17
CA ALA A 164 -10.08 8.32 -14.34
C ALA A 164 -9.29 9.65 -14.19
N VAL A 165 -9.54 10.35 -13.08
CA VAL A 165 -8.87 11.60 -12.72
C VAL A 165 -8.01 11.35 -11.47
N ARG A 166 -6.77 11.86 -11.51
CA ARG A 166 -5.87 11.79 -10.32
C ARG A 166 -6.44 12.65 -9.21
N SER A 167 -6.46 12.11 -8.03
CA SER A 167 -7.03 12.72 -6.84
C SER A 167 -5.95 13.29 -5.91
N ALA A 168 -6.32 14.31 -5.18
CA ALA A 168 -5.56 14.82 -4.04
C ALA A 168 -6.25 14.49 -2.70
N VAL A 169 -7.46 13.92 -2.74
CA VAL A 169 -8.32 13.69 -1.58
C VAL A 169 -7.60 12.89 -0.51
N THR A 170 -7.71 13.38 0.72
CA THR A 170 -7.20 12.70 1.92
C THR A 170 -8.35 12.39 2.86
N GLU A 171 -8.44 11.15 3.31
CA GLU A 171 -9.42 10.70 4.30
C GLU A 171 -8.72 10.02 5.49
N ILE A 172 -9.25 10.23 6.70
CA ILE A 172 -8.77 9.60 7.92
C ILE A 172 -9.83 8.67 8.49
N TRP A 173 -9.43 7.45 8.81
CA TRP A 173 -10.20 6.43 9.52
C TRP A 173 -9.98 6.53 11.03
N ASN A 174 -11.05 6.56 11.82
CA ASN A 174 -10.99 6.64 13.28
C ASN A 174 -11.37 5.33 13.99
N GLY A 175 -11.40 4.21 13.27
CA GLY A 175 -11.86 2.91 13.77
C GLY A 175 -13.35 2.65 13.53
N THR A 176 -14.10 3.66 13.06
CA THR A 176 -15.55 3.54 12.79
C THR A 176 -15.97 4.21 11.49
N ASN A 177 -15.46 5.40 11.20
CA ASN A 177 -15.84 6.18 10.01
C ASN A 177 -14.62 6.81 9.35
N TRP A 178 -14.72 7.02 8.04
CA TRP A 178 -13.79 7.84 7.27
C TRP A 178 -14.26 9.30 7.27
N THR A 179 -13.34 10.21 7.41
CA THR A 179 -13.58 11.67 7.39
C THR A 179 -12.58 12.32 6.44
N GLU A 180 -13.09 13.10 5.48
CA GLU A 180 -12.26 13.91 4.59
C GLU A 180 -11.58 15.03 5.38
N VAL A 181 -10.29 15.23 5.11
CA VAL A 181 -9.45 16.25 5.73
C VAL A 181 -8.74 17.07 4.65
N ASN A 182 -7.75 17.89 4.99
CA ASN A 182 -7.04 18.70 4.01
C ASN A 182 -6.30 17.83 2.99
N ASP A 183 -6.48 18.15 1.72
CA ASP A 183 -5.96 17.42 0.57
C ASP A 183 -4.46 17.60 0.37
N LEU A 184 -3.86 16.68 -0.40
CA LEU A 184 -2.50 16.83 -0.94
C LEU A 184 -2.39 18.13 -1.77
N ASN A 185 -1.21 18.74 -1.76
CA ASN A 185 -0.94 19.90 -2.61
C ASN A 185 -0.88 19.54 -4.11
N SER A 186 -0.60 18.28 -4.42
CA SER A 186 -0.54 17.79 -5.80
C SER A 186 -1.32 16.48 -5.94
N SER A 187 -2.32 16.45 -6.83
CA SER A 187 -3.04 15.22 -7.16
C SER A 187 -2.09 14.18 -7.76
N ARG A 188 -2.24 12.92 -7.35
CA ARG A 188 -1.38 11.81 -7.79
C ARG A 188 -2.07 10.47 -7.63
N LYS A 189 -1.60 9.46 -8.38
CA LYS A 189 -1.93 8.05 -8.23
C LYS A 189 -0.66 7.20 -8.31
N ASN A 190 -0.75 5.90 -8.02
CA ASN A 190 0.39 4.99 -8.04
C ASN A 190 1.54 5.46 -7.13
N ASP A 191 1.21 6.25 -6.13
CA ASP A 191 2.09 6.75 -5.10
C ASP A 191 2.27 5.70 -4.00
N SER A 192 3.16 5.98 -3.08
CA SER A 192 3.34 5.20 -1.87
C SER A 192 3.60 6.13 -0.70
N GLY A 193 3.55 5.58 0.48
CA GLY A 193 3.80 6.35 1.69
C GLY A 193 3.93 5.48 2.92
N ASN A 194 4.08 6.14 4.06
CA ASN A 194 4.15 5.51 5.36
C ASN A 194 3.71 6.49 6.44
N GLY A 195 3.43 5.99 7.63
CA GLY A 195 3.15 6.83 8.79
C GLY A 195 1.86 6.51 9.51
N THR A 196 1.33 7.55 10.16
CA THR A 196 0.13 7.51 11.00
C THR A 196 -0.86 8.61 10.60
N THR A 197 -2.03 8.64 11.22
CA THR A 197 -3.04 9.70 11.01
C THR A 197 -2.58 11.10 11.43
N THR A 198 -1.47 11.23 12.14
CA THR A 198 -0.93 12.52 12.60
C THR A 198 0.47 12.81 12.08
N SER A 199 1.12 11.85 11.42
CA SER A 199 2.51 11.96 10.97
C SER A 199 2.74 10.98 9.82
N ALA A 200 2.63 11.45 8.58
CA ALA A 200 2.78 10.60 7.39
C ALA A 200 3.62 11.26 6.30
N LEU A 201 4.13 10.45 5.41
CA LEU A 201 4.75 10.84 4.15
C LEU A 201 3.99 10.21 3.00
N VAL A 202 3.87 10.94 1.89
CA VAL A 202 3.51 10.43 0.57
C VAL A 202 4.59 10.83 -0.42
N TYR A 203 5.00 9.93 -1.28
CA TYR A 203 6.10 10.17 -2.22
C TYR A 203 5.90 9.46 -3.56
N GLY A 204 6.45 10.08 -4.61
CA GLY A 204 6.38 9.57 -5.97
C GLY A 204 4.96 9.55 -6.54
N GLY A 205 4.72 8.58 -7.40
CA GLY A 205 3.47 8.41 -8.12
C GLY A 205 3.46 9.06 -9.49
N GLU A 206 2.28 9.11 -10.08
CA GLU A 206 1.99 9.76 -11.36
C GLU A 206 1.20 11.04 -11.11
N GLY A 207 1.80 12.17 -11.42
CA GLY A 207 1.23 13.51 -11.20
C GLY A 207 0.27 13.96 -12.31
N PRO A 208 -0.24 15.22 -12.27
CA PRO A 208 -1.29 15.72 -13.17
C PRO A 208 -0.95 15.63 -14.67
N ALA A 209 0.32 15.72 -15.04
CA ALA A 209 0.79 15.64 -16.42
C ALA A 209 0.96 14.20 -16.95
N ALA A 210 0.46 13.19 -16.24
CA ALA A 210 0.71 11.77 -16.52
C ALA A 210 2.22 11.41 -16.53
N ALA A 211 3.00 12.11 -15.73
CA ALA A 211 4.43 11.92 -15.58
C ALA A 211 4.77 11.42 -14.17
N ARG A 212 5.78 10.57 -14.09
CA ARG A 212 6.35 10.15 -12.81
C ARG A 212 6.85 11.36 -12.05
N THR A 213 6.46 11.49 -10.80
CA THR A 213 6.87 12.61 -9.97
C THR A 213 7.94 12.20 -8.94
N THR A 214 8.79 13.16 -8.59
CA THR A 214 9.72 13.06 -7.45
C THR A 214 9.10 13.56 -6.16
N LYS A 215 7.99 14.29 -6.25
CA LYS A 215 7.41 15.04 -5.14
C LYS A 215 7.12 14.18 -3.92
N THR A 216 7.51 14.75 -2.78
CA THR A 216 7.24 14.19 -1.45
C THR A 216 6.49 15.22 -0.63
N GLU A 217 5.40 14.80 0.01
CA GLU A 217 4.61 15.63 0.91
C GLU A 217 4.55 15.01 2.30
N LEU A 218 4.66 15.86 3.32
CA LEU A 218 4.64 15.53 4.73
C LEU A 218 3.29 15.95 5.33
N TRP A 219 2.62 15.02 6.01
CA TRP A 219 1.43 15.25 6.81
C TRP A 219 1.78 15.47 8.27
N ASN A 220 1.28 16.55 8.88
CA ASN A 220 1.53 16.91 10.28
C ASN A 220 0.32 16.68 11.20
N GLY A 221 -0.70 15.97 10.74
CA GLY A 221 -1.97 15.76 11.44
C GLY A 221 -3.05 16.77 11.04
N SER A 222 -2.71 17.77 10.23
CA SER A 222 -3.63 18.89 9.90
C SER A 222 -3.48 19.33 8.44
N ALA A 223 -2.27 19.33 7.89
CA ALA A 223 -2.01 19.79 6.52
C ALA A 223 -0.83 19.03 5.90
N TRP A 224 -0.84 18.94 4.58
CA TRP A 224 0.28 18.47 3.78
C TRP A 224 1.23 19.62 3.43
N THR A 225 2.51 19.35 3.49
CA THR A 225 3.58 20.30 3.14
C THR A 225 4.59 19.61 2.25
N GLU A 226 4.94 20.22 1.11
CA GLU A 226 5.99 19.73 0.22
C GLU A 226 7.35 19.77 0.94
N VAL A 227 8.10 18.67 0.87
CA VAL A 227 9.42 18.51 1.49
C VAL A 227 10.44 18.06 0.44
N SER A 228 11.63 17.63 0.87
CA SER A 228 12.67 17.17 -0.06
C SER A 228 12.20 16.01 -0.92
N ASP A 229 12.36 16.15 -2.21
CA ASP A 229 11.92 15.20 -3.23
C ASP A 229 12.76 13.93 -3.29
N LEU A 230 12.19 12.88 -3.89
CA LEU A 230 12.95 11.70 -4.32
C LEU A 230 13.99 12.12 -5.37
N SER A 231 15.15 11.46 -5.36
CA SER A 231 16.21 11.69 -6.37
C SER A 231 15.81 11.33 -7.79
N THR A 232 14.80 10.46 -7.95
CA THR A 232 14.31 9.99 -9.25
C THR A 232 12.80 9.83 -9.19
N GLY A 233 12.09 10.35 -10.20
CA GLY A 233 10.64 10.17 -10.33
C GLY A 233 10.30 8.70 -10.56
N ARG A 234 9.41 8.15 -9.73
CA ARG A 234 8.96 6.77 -9.81
C ARG A 234 7.50 6.64 -9.40
N GLU A 235 6.84 5.62 -9.94
CA GLU A 235 5.46 5.25 -9.66
C GLU A 235 5.35 3.75 -9.40
N GLN A 236 4.22 3.28 -8.84
CA GLN A 236 4.01 1.85 -8.56
C GLN A 236 5.10 1.26 -7.65
N LEU A 237 5.60 2.10 -6.76
CA LEU A 237 6.62 1.78 -5.77
C LEU A 237 5.96 1.31 -4.46
N ALA A 238 6.76 0.73 -3.58
CA ALA A 238 6.34 0.44 -2.21
C ALA A 238 7.08 1.32 -1.21
N GLY A 239 6.52 1.41 -0.02
CA GLY A 239 7.07 2.17 1.08
C GLY A 239 7.11 1.41 2.39
N ALA A 240 8.01 1.82 3.28
CA ALA A 240 8.09 1.36 4.65
C ALA A 240 8.52 2.50 5.57
N GLY A 241 7.96 2.57 6.76
CA GLY A 241 8.27 3.63 7.73
C GLY A 241 7.20 3.77 8.79
N VAL A 242 7.57 4.37 9.92
CA VAL A 242 6.67 4.52 11.07
C VAL A 242 5.96 5.87 11.13
N ASP A 243 6.58 6.91 10.56
CA ASP A 243 6.10 8.29 10.64
C ASP A 243 6.66 9.15 9.49
N ASN A 244 6.45 10.46 9.57
CA ASN A 244 6.93 11.44 8.59
C ASN A 244 8.42 11.80 8.72
N THR A 245 9.16 11.22 9.65
CA THR A 245 10.59 11.47 9.85
C THR A 245 11.48 10.33 9.36
N SER A 246 10.88 9.17 9.08
CA SER A 246 11.61 7.98 8.65
C SER A 246 10.80 7.22 7.59
N GLY A 247 11.30 7.17 6.40
CA GLY A 247 10.68 6.46 5.28
C GLY A 247 11.72 5.79 4.39
N LEU A 248 11.33 4.69 3.78
CA LEU A 248 12.08 3.96 2.77
C LEU A 248 11.17 3.76 1.55
N ALA A 249 11.59 4.28 0.39
CA ALA A 249 10.93 4.06 -0.89
C ALA A 249 11.72 3.07 -1.74
N PHE A 250 11.08 2.05 -2.27
CA PHE A 250 11.74 1.02 -3.05
C PHE A 250 10.86 0.49 -4.19
N GLY A 251 11.50 -0.02 -5.26
CA GLY A 251 10.79 -0.43 -6.47
C GLY A 251 10.33 0.75 -7.34
N GLY A 252 9.34 0.50 -8.22
CA GLY A 252 8.77 1.49 -9.13
C GLY A 252 9.43 1.60 -10.49
#